data_c20c8e59f196dfe816bd2ddc46d52072
#
_entry.id   c20c8e59f196dfe816bd2ddc46d52072
#
_cell.length_a   1.000
_cell.length_b   1.000
_cell.length_c   1.000
_cell.angle_alpha   90.00
_cell.angle_beta   90.00
_cell.angle_gamma   90.00
#
_symmetry.space_group_name_H-M   'P 1'
#
loop_
_entity.id
_entity.type
_entity.pdbx_description
1 polymer ?
#
loop_
_entity_poly.entity_id
_entity_poly.type
_entity_poly.pdbx_seq_one_letter_code
_entity_poly.pdbx_strand_id
1 'polypeptide(L)'
;MSNIKRYNIFILLSTLARNIVEVFSSVLLYKMGYSLKEILLFYSLVYLTGAITSTIVIYLTKILKPKYILIVSSIIFSGSFYYMSIMDKTFTNLIIFSIIYGLGAYTYHTIRHYYAIKSINNHERKEIGSILIYTNIAIVLSSVIGTYVETKLSKLILAIIVIIISVLAVIPIFKYEDRTNNNKIKIDKIEKNKLLFFICEQAKVINLSLQPL
;
A
#
# COMPACT_ATOMS: atom_id res chain seq x y z
N MET A 1 -3.33 11.35 -22.92
CA MET A 1 -3.21 10.03 -22.27
C MET A 1 -4.54 9.72 -21.62
N SER A 2 -5.13 8.54 -21.84
CA SER A 2 -6.41 8.15 -21.24
C SER A 2 -6.30 8.00 -19.71
N ASN A 3 -7.42 8.16 -18.98
CA ASN A 3 -7.44 8.04 -17.52
C ASN A 3 -6.93 6.68 -17.05
N ILE A 4 -7.29 5.58 -17.76
CA ILE A 4 -6.82 4.24 -17.41
C ILE A 4 -5.29 4.11 -17.53
N LYS A 5 -4.67 4.67 -18.58
CA LYS A 5 -3.22 4.65 -18.73
C LYS A 5 -2.53 5.41 -17.59
N ARG A 6 -3.09 6.54 -17.15
CA ARG A 6 -2.56 7.31 -16.00
C ARG A 6 -2.63 6.49 -14.71
N TYR A 7 -3.76 5.83 -14.51
CA TYR A 7 -3.96 4.97 -13.33
C TYR A 7 -3.03 3.75 -13.35
N ASN A 8 -2.86 3.09 -14.50
CA ASN A 8 -1.95 1.95 -14.63
C ASN A 8 -0.49 2.32 -14.35
N ILE A 9 -0.01 3.47 -14.83
CA ILE A 9 1.34 3.96 -14.53
C ILE A 9 1.47 4.25 -13.03
N PHE A 10 0.46 4.87 -12.42
CA PHE A 10 0.44 5.07 -10.97
C PHE A 10 0.52 3.73 -10.23
N ILE A 11 -0.29 2.73 -10.62
CA ILE A 11 -0.27 1.39 -10.01
C ILE A 11 1.11 0.74 -10.16
N LEU A 12 1.70 0.79 -11.35
CA LEU A 12 3.03 0.23 -11.59
C LEU A 12 4.06 0.83 -10.64
N LEU A 13 4.20 2.15 -10.63
CA LEU A 13 5.23 2.84 -9.84
C LEU A 13 4.95 2.74 -8.33
N SER A 14 3.71 2.95 -7.91
CA SER A 14 3.37 2.87 -6.49
C SER A 14 3.50 1.44 -5.95
N THR A 15 3.11 0.42 -6.72
CA THR A 15 3.29 -0.99 -6.32
C THR A 15 4.78 -1.35 -6.27
N LEU A 16 5.58 -0.88 -7.23
CA LEU A 16 7.03 -1.10 -7.22
C LEU A 16 7.67 -0.52 -5.96
N ALA A 17 7.41 0.75 -5.64
CA ALA A 17 7.93 1.38 -4.42
C ALA A 17 7.52 0.62 -3.16
N ARG A 18 6.26 0.20 -3.09
CA ARG A 18 5.69 -0.48 -1.91
C ARG A 18 6.27 -1.86 -1.72
N ASN A 19 6.35 -2.68 -2.78
CA ASN A 19 6.87 -4.04 -2.65
C ASN A 19 8.36 -4.06 -2.27
N ILE A 20 9.14 -3.07 -2.72
CA ILE A 20 10.51 -2.92 -2.22
C ILE A 20 10.49 -2.80 -0.69
N VAL A 21 9.60 -1.99 -0.14
CA VAL A 21 9.49 -1.79 1.32
C VAL A 21 8.91 -3.03 2.01
N GLU A 22 7.83 -3.59 1.49
CA GLU A 22 7.13 -4.75 2.10
C GLU A 22 8.05 -5.97 2.23
N VAL A 23 8.80 -6.27 1.18
CA VAL A 23 9.72 -7.42 1.17
C VAL A 23 10.92 -7.18 2.08
N PHE A 24 11.48 -5.98 2.08
CA PHE A 24 12.74 -5.72 2.78
C PHE A 24 12.58 -5.13 4.17
N SER A 25 11.39 -4.68 4.60
CA SER A 25 11.19 -4.12 5.93
C SER A 25 11.56 -5.11 7.05
N SER A 26 11.17 -6.38 6.94
CA SER A 26 11.53 -7.40 7.92
C SER A 26 13.04 -7.68 7.95
N VAL A 27 13.66 -7.76 6.77
CA VAL A 27 15.11 -7.98 6.66
C VAL A 27 15.89 -6.81 7.25
N LEU A 28 15.46 -5.58 6.96
CA LEU A 28 16.08 -4.36 7.50
C LEU A 28 15.91 -4.24 9.01
N LEU A 29 14.71 -4.54 9.55
CA LEU A 29 14.48 -4.60 10.99
C LEU A 29 15.38 -5.64 11.66
N TYR A 30 15.50 -6.82 11.06
CA TYR A 30 16.40 -7.86 11.56
C TYR A 30 17.89 -7.42 11.55
N LYS A 31 18.34 -6.79 10.46
CA LYS A 31 19.68 -6.20 10.38
C LYS A 31 19.94 -5.07 11.39
N MET A 32 18.90 -4.35 11.77
CA MET A 32 18.95 -3.36 12.85
C MET A 32 19.02 -4.00 14.24
N GLY A 33 18.92 -5.35 14.30
CA GLY A 33 19.04 -6.13 15.54
C GLY A 33 17.71 -6.37 16.27
N TYR A 34 16.56 -6.10 15.65
CA TYR A 34 15.27 -6.51 16.22
C TYR A 34 15.11 -8.03 16.17
N SER A 35 14.60 -8.61 17.25
CA SER A 35 14.30 -10.03 17.35
C SER A 35 13.10 -10.42 16.48
N LEU A 36 12.96 -11.70 16.16
CA LEU A 36 11.80 -12.22 15.44
C LEU A 36 10.47 -11.89 16.15
N LYS A 37 10.45 -11.91 17.49
CA LYS A 37 9.27 -11.54 18.28
C LYS A 37 8.88 -10.08 18.05
N GLU A 38 9.85 -9.17 18.01
CA GLU A 38 9.60 -7.75 17.77
C GLU A 38 9.14 -7.51 16.33
N ILE A 39 9.67 -8.25 15.35
CA ILE A 39 9.22 -8.18 13.96
C ILE A 39 7.80 -8.70 13.81
N LEU A 40 7.43 -9.79 14.49
CA LEU A 40 6.05 -10.27 14.51
C LEU A 40 5.10 -9.25 15.16
N LEU A 41 5.54 -8.60 16.24
CA LEU A 41 4.79 -7.52 16.87
C LEU A 41 4.61 -6.33 15.90
N PHE A 42 5.66 -5.95 15.16
CA PHE A 42 5.56 -4.92 14.11
C PHE A 42 4.42 -5.24 13.13
N TYR A 43 4.39 -6.45 12.55
CA TYR A 43 3.31 -6.81 11.63
C TYR A 43 1.94 -6.84 12.30
N SER A 44 1.84 -7.31 13.54
CA SER A 44 0.59 -7.30 14.30
C SER A 44 0.04 -5.89 14.48
N LEU A 45 0.90 -4.93 14.81
CA LEU A 45 0.55 -3.52 14.94
C LEU A 45 0.18 -2.89 13.59
N VAL A 46 0.89 -3.24 12.52
CA VAL A 46 0.57 -2.80 11.16
C VAL A 46 -0.83 -3.26 10.75
N TYR A 47 -1.18 -4.52 10.99
CA TYR A 47 -2.52 -5.05 10.66
C TYR A 47 -3.61 -4.44 11.54
N LEU A 48 -3.37 -4.24 12.83
CA LEU A 48 -4.31 -3.57 13.73
C LEU A 48 -4.58 -2.13 13.28
N THR A 49 -3.51 -1.37 13.01
CA THR A 49 -3.60 -0.02 12.46
C THR A 49 -4.34 -0.03 11.12
N GLY A 50 -4.07 -1.03 10.30
CA GLY A 50 -4.70 -1.22 9.01
C GLY A 50 -6.21 -1.40 9.09
N ALA A 51 -6.69 -2.21 10.03
CA ALA A 51 -8.12 -2.44 10.25
C ALA A 51 -8.85 -1.12 10.61
N ILE A 52 -8.27 -0.35 11.52
CA ILE A 52 -8.82 0.96 11.93
C ILE A 52 -8.78 1.94 10.74
N THR A 53 -7.65 2.02 10.07
CA THR A 53 -7.43 2.95 8.94
C THR A 53 -8.38 2.66 7.79
N SER A 54 -8.57 1.39 7.41
CA SER A 54 -9.47 1.02 6.32
C SER A 54 -10.91 1.49 6.58
N THR A 55 -11.37 1.37 7.82
CA THR A 55 -12.69 1.87 8.21
C THR A 55 -12.78 3.39 8.05
N ILE A 56 -11.80 4.13 8.55
CA ILE A 56 -11.76 5.60 8.46
C ILE A 56 -11.71 6.04 6.98
N VAL A 57 -10.88 5.41 6.18
CA VAL A 57 -10.68 5.75 4.76
C VAL A 57 -11.97 5.59 3.97
N ILE A 58 -12.78 4.54 4.22
CA ILE A 58 -14.08 4.37 3.59
C ILE A 58 -14.99 5.57 3.86
N TYR A 59 -15.00 6.10 5.08
CA TYR A 59 -15.75 7.33 5.39
C TYR A 59 -15.17 8.56 4.68
N LEU A 60 -13.85 8.68 4.63
CA LEU A 60 -13.18 9.78 3.94
C LEU A 60 -13.49 9.84 2.44
N THR A 61 -13.72 8.70 1.78
CA THR A 61 -14.11 8.68 0.35
C THR A 61 -15.45 9.33 0.06
N LYS A 62 -16.30 9.56 1.09
CA LYS A 62 -17.56 10.29 0.96
C LYS A 62 -17.36 11.81 0.91
N ILE A 63 -16.25 12.30 1.49
CA ILE A 63 -15.96 13.72 1.67
C ILE A 63 -14.88 14.17 0.68
N LEU A 64 -13.84 13.35 0.51
CA LEU A 64 -12.66 13.66 -0.29
C LEU A 64 -12.63 12.82 -1.58
N LYS A 65 -12.10 13.41 -2.64
CA LYS A 65 -11.86 12.68 -3.89
C LYS A 65 -10.79 11.60 -3.65
N PRO A 66 -11.04 10.34 -4.05
CA PRO A 66 -10.13 9.21 -3.80
C PRO A 66 -8.69 9.44 -4.26
N LYS A 67 -8.47 10.21 -5.35
CA LYS A 67 -7.13 10.55 -5.82
C LYS A 67 -6.29 11.30 -4.78
N TYR A 68 -6.89 12.21 -4.02
CA TYR A 68 -6.16 12.94 -2.98
C TYR A 68 -5.78 12.03 -1.82
N ILE A 69 -6.66 11.08 -1.47
CA ILE A 69 -6.37 10.09 -0.44
C ILE A 69 -5.20 9.19 -0.88
N LEU A 70 -5.13 8.81 -2.17
CA LEU A 70 -3.97 8.08 -2.72
C LEU A 70 -2.67 8.87 -2.62
N ILE A 71 -2.71 10.18 -2.92
CA ILE A 71 -1.52 11.04 -2.82
C ILE A 71 -1.03 11.09 -1.37
N VAL A 72 -1.95 11.33 -0.43
CA VAL A 72 -1.63 11.37 1.00
C VAL A 72 -1.07 10.02 1.47
N SER A 73 -1.66 8.91 1.04
CA SER A 73 -1.15 7.57 1.39
C SER A 73 0.28 7.35 0.90
N SER A 74 0.61 7.82 -0.30
CA SER A 74 1.96 7.71 -0.86
C SER A 74 2.98 8.53 -0.06
N ILE A 75 2.60 9.72 0.40
CA ILE A 75 3.44 10.57 1.25
C ILE A 75 3.68 9.91 2.60
N ILE A 76 2.61 9.43 3.26
CA ILE A 76 2.72 8.76 4.57
C ILE A 76 3.59 7.51 4.46
N PHE A 77 3.38 6.72 3.42
CA PHE A 77 4.13 5.48 3.19
C PHE A 77 5.62 5.75 2.95
N SER A 78 5.96 6.70 2.08
CA SER A 78 7.35 7.08 1.82
C SER A 78 8.01 7.67 3.06
N GLY A 79 7.26 8.48 3.82
CA GLY A 79 7.71 9.04 5.10
C GLY A 79 7.99 7.96 6.14
N SER A 80 7.17 6.89 6.20
CA SER A 80 7.41 5.78 7.11
C SER A 80 8.73 5.07 6.81
N PHE A 81 9.05 4.87 5.53
CA PHE A 81 10.27 4.20 5.14
C PHE A 81 11.51 5.07 5.36
N TYR A 82 11.40 6.37 5.12
CA TYR A 82 12.45 7.32 5.52
C TYR A 82 12.68 7.28 7.04
N TYR A 83 11.61 7.30 7.84
CA TYR A 83 11.72 7.18 9.29
C TYR A 83 12.45 5.89 9.71
N MET A 84 12.11 4.74 9.12
CA MET A 84 12.81 3.48 9.37
C MET A 84 14.31 3.57 9.04
N SER A 85 14.68 4.33 8.00
CA SER A 85 16.08 4.44 7.58
C SER A 85 16.98 5.20 8.57
N ILE A 86 16.40 6.09 9.37
CA ILE A 86 17.11 6.96 10.32
C ILE A 86 16.86 6.62 11.80
N MET A 87 15.84 5.80 12.10
CA MET A 87 15.50 5.46 13.48
C MET A 87 16.56 4.56 14.13
N ASP A 88 16.75 4.75 15.43
CA ASP A 88 17.53 3.84 16.27
C ASP A 88 16.68 2.64 16.71
N LYS A 89 17.38 1.53 17.09
CA LYS A 89 16.73 0.35 17.64
C LYS A 89 16.15 0.65 19.02
N THR A 90 14.89 1.04 19.08
CA THR A 90 14.11 1.16 20.32
C THR A 90 12.71 0.60 20.13
N PHE A 91 12.10 0.11 21.20
CA PHE A 91 10.74 -0.41 21.15
C PHE A 91 9.72 0.67 20.74
N THR A 92 9.92 1.89 21.21
CA THR A 92 9.07 3.04 20.86
C THR A 92 9.13 3.35 19.36
N ASN A 93 10.32 3.37 18.77
CA ASN A 93 10.49 3.62 17.34
C ASN A 93 9.84 2.52 16.50
N LEU A 94 9.89 1.27 16.94
CA LEU A 94 9.20 0.16 16.28
C LEU A 94 7.68 0.38 16.25
N ILE A 95 7.08 0.80 17.37
CA ILE A 95 5.64 1.09 17.44
C ILE A 95 5.28 2.27 16.52
N ILE A 96 6.02 3.37 16.57
CA ILE A 96 5.79 4.55 15.73
C ILE A 96 5.86 4.17 14.24
N PHE A 97 6.91 3.44 13.88
CA PHE A 97 7.08 2.96 12.50
C PHE A 97 5.91 2.07 12.06
N SER A 98 5.47 1.12 12.91
CA SER A 98 4.34 0.23 12.63
C SER A 98 3.07 1.01 12.33
N ILE A 99 2.77 2.04 13.13
CA ILE A 99 1.58 2.86 12.99
C ILE A 99 1.63 3.66 11.69
N ILE A 100 2.72 4.39 11.44
CA ILE A 100 2.85 5.24 10.25
C ILE A 100 2.83 4.37 8.97
N TYR A 101 3.53 3.24 8.99
CA TYR A 101 3.54 2.27 7.90
C TYR A 101 2.14 1.71 7.64
N GLY A 102 1.43 1.26 8.68
CA GLY A 102 0.08 0.74 8.59
C GLY A 102 -0.91 1.77 8.04
N LEU A 103 -0.85 3.02 8.50
CA LEU A 103 -1.65 4.12 7.97
C LEU A 103 -1.45 4.30 6.46
N GLY A 104 -0.20 4.42 6.00
CA GLY A 104 0.12 4.60 4.58
C GLY A 104 -0.29 3.39 3.73
N ALA A 105 0.06 2.18 4.19
CA ALA A 105 -0.21 0.93 3.50
C ALA A 105 -1.70 0.70 3.28
N TYR A 106 -2.49 0.73 4.34
CA TYR A 106 -3.90 0.38 4.28
C TYR A 106 -4.79 1.46 3.68
N THR A 107 -4.40 2.74 3.81
CA THR A 107 -5.05 3.82 3.05
C THR A 107 -4.96 3.54 1.55
N TYR A 108 -3.77 3.19 1.06
CA TYR A 108 -3.56 2.85 -0.35
C TYR A 108 -4.41 1.64 -0.78
N HIS A 109 -4.31 0.52 -0.05
CA HIS A 109 -5.03 -0.70 -0.40
C HIS A 109 -6.54 -0.46 -0.47
N THR A 110 -7.11 0.24 0.51
CA THR A 110 -8.55 0.55 0.55
C THR A 110 -8.98 1.35 -0.68
N ILE A 111 -8.24 2.39 -1.07
CA ILE A 111 -8.59 3.19 -2.25
C ILE A 111 -8.37 2.43 -3.56
N ARG A 112 -7.34 1.60 -3.64
CA ARG A 112 -7.11 0.73 -4.79
C ARG A 112 -8.29 -0.22 -5.01
N HIS A 113 -8.80 -0.85 -3.94
CA HIS A 113 -10.00 -1.70 -4.00
C HIS A 113 -11.25 -0.90 -4.41
N TYR A 114 -11.41 0.32 -3.91
CA TYR A 114 -12.49 1.21 -4.33
C TYR A 114 -12.48 1.44 -5.85
N TYR A 115 -11.31 1.74 -6.44
CA TYR A 115 -11.19 1.90 -7.90
C TYR A 115 -11.44 0.60 -8.65
N ALA A 116 -10.97 -0.53 -8.16
CA ALA A 116 -11.23 -1.83 -8.77
C ALA A 116 -12.72 -2.16 -8.81
N ILE A 117 -13.45 -1.96 -7.70
CA ILE A 117 -14.90 -2.18 -7.62
C ILE A 117 -15.64 -1.25 -8.59
N LYS A 118 -15.23 0.02 -8.67
CA LYS A 118 -15.85 1.00 -9.59
C LYS A 118 -15.64 0.61 -11.06
N SER A 119 -14.49 0.04 -11.41
CA SER A 119 -14.22 -0.46 -12.76
C SER A 119 -15.09 -1.68 -13.11
N ILE A 120 -15.33 -2.59 -12.15
CA ILE A 120 -16.21 -3.77 -12.35
C ILE A 120 -17.64 -3.33 -12.69
N ASN A 121 -18.18 -2.37 -11.96
CA ASN A 121 -19.55 -1.88 -12.16
C ASN A 121 -19.75 -1.20 -13.53
N ASN A 122 -18.69 -0.76 -14.18
CA ASN A 122 -18.74 -0.13 -15.51
C ASN A 122 -18.50 -1.14 -16.67
N HIS A 123 -18.57 -2.46 -16.42
CA HIS A 123 -18.31 -3.55 -17.38
C HIS A 123 -16.92 -3.56 -18.03
N GLU A 124 -15.95 -2.88 -17.46
CA GLU A 124 -14.61 -2.74 -18.03
C GLU A 124 -13.65 -3.85 -17.52
N ARG A 125 -13.97 -5.14 -17.82
CA ARG A 125 -13.10 -6.29 -17.47
C ARG A 125 -11.66 -6.12 -17.96
N LYS A 126 -11.46 -5.45 -19.10
CA LYS A 126 -10.13 -5.16 -19.66
C LYS A 126 -9.31 -4.23 -18.75
N GLU A 127 -9.96 -3.30 -18.06
CA GLU A 127 -9.28 -2.38 -17.14
C GLU A 127 -8.74 -3.12 -15.93
N ILE A 128 -9.53 -4.03 -15.36
CA ILE A 128 -9.08 -4.87 -14.24
C ILE A 128 -7.92 -5.75 -14.65
N GLY A 129 -8.00 -6.41 -15.81
CA GLY A 129 -6.91 -7.21 -16.35
C GLY A 129 -5.62 -6.40 -16.52
N SER A 130 -5.72 -5.16 -17.03
CA SER A 130 -4.56 -4.29 -17.15
C SER A 130 -3.95 -3.92 -15.80
N ILE A 131 -4.76 -3.58 -14.80
CA ILE A 131 -4.30 -3.28 -13.44
C ILE A 131 -3.53 -4.46 -12.83
N LEU A 132 -4.03 -5.69 -13.01
CA LEU A 132 -3.36 -6.90 -12.52
C LEU A 132 -2.01 -7.13 -13.21
N ILE A 133 -1.94 -6.95 -14.54
CA ILE A 133 -0.69 -7.07 -15.30
C ILE A 133 0.35 -6.09 -14.78
N TYR A 134 0.02 -4.79 -14.69
CA TYR A 134 0.94 -3.78 -14.18
C TYR A 134 1.37 -4.03 -12.73
N THR A 135 0.46 -4.54 -11.91
CA THR A 135 0.77 -4.97 -10.53
C THR A 135 1.80 -6.08 -10.51
N ASN A 136 1.59 -7.16 -11.28
CA ASN A 136 2.50 -8.31 -11.31
C ASN A 136 3.88 -7.95 -11.87
N ILE A 137 3.92 -7.13 -12.91
CA ILE A 137 5.19 -6.59 -13.44
C ILE A 137 5.94 -5.82 -12.33
N ALA A 138 5.24 -4.96 -11.60
CA ALA A 138 5.84 -4.20 -10.51
C ALA A 138 6.38 -5.10 -9.39
N ILE A 139 5.67 -6.18 -9.03
CA ILE A 139 6.12 -7.15 -8.02
C ILE A 139 7.42 -7.82 -8.43
N VAL A 140 7.50 -8.31 -9.67
CA VAL A 140 8.73 -8.94 -10.17
C VAL A 140 9.89 -7.96 -10.21
N LEU A 141 9.68 -6.77 -10.74
CA LEU A 141 10.72 -5.73 -10.81
C LEU A 141 11.18 -5.28 -9.42
N SER A 142 10.25 -5.16 -8.47
CA SER A 142 10.58 -4.75 -7.10
C SER A 142 11.49 -5.74 -6.38
N SER A 143 11.28 -7.03 -6.59
CA SER A 143 12.12 -8.08 -6.00
C SER A 143 13.56 -8.02 -6.53
N VAL A 144 13.73 -7.84 -7.85
CA VAL A 144 15.05 -7.73 -8.47
C VAL A 144 15.77 -6.45 -8.03
N ILE A 145 15.09 -5.30 -8.14
CA ILE A 145 15.67 -4.00 -7.76
C ILE A 145 15.97 -3.96 -6.26
N GLY A 146 15.01 -4.41 -5.45
CA GLY A 146 15.16 -4.40 -4.00
C GLY A 146 16.33 -5.25 -3.52
N THR A 147 16.49 -6.46 -4.07
CA THR A 147 17.64 -7.33 -3.73
C THR A 147 18.98 -6.68 -4.13
N TYR A 148 19.05 -6.11 -5.33
CA TYR A 148 20.27 -5.44 -5.77
C TYR A 148 20.61 -4.24 -4.89
N VAL A 149 19.65 -3.39 -4.60
CA VAL A 149 19.85 -2.17 -3.80
C VAL A 149 20.19 -2.54 -2.34
N GLU A 150 19.48 -3.51 -1.76
CA GLU A 150 19.70 -3.95 -0.38
C GLU A 150 21.09 -4.55 -0.16
N THR A 151 21.59 -5.29 -1.15
CA THR A 151 22.92 -5.93 -1.05
C THR A 151 24.09 -4.98 -1.32
N LYS A 152 23.88 -3.93 -2.11
CA LYS A 152 24.95 -3.03 -2.59
C LYS A 152 24.93 -1.64 -1.98
N LEU A 153 23.78 -1.18 -1.47
CA LEU A 153 23.57 0.21 -1.04
C LEU A 153 23.11 0.28 0.43
N SER A 154 23.20 1.46 1.02
CA SER A 154 22.74 1.69 2.38
C SER A 154 21.22 1.78 2.46
N LYS A 155 20.66 1.51 3.66
CA LYS A 155 19.22 1.67 3.95
C LYS A 155 18.68 3.08 3.61
N LEU A 156 19.51 4.11 3.78
CA LEU A 156 19.15 5.50 3.45
C LEU A 156 18.97 5.68 1.93
N ILE A 157 19.88 5.12 1.13
CA ILE A 157 19.79 5.21 -0.33
C ILE A 157 18.53 4.48 -0.82
N LEU A 158 18.23 3.32 -0.22
CA LEU A 158 16.99 2.60 -0.53
C LEU A 158 15.75 3.46 -0.23
N ALA A 159 15.73 4.15 0.92
CA ALA A 159 14.63 5.05 1.28
C ALA A 159 14.49 6.20 0.28
N ILE A 160 15.59 6.80 -0.16
CA ILE A 160 15.57 7.87 -1.17
C ILE A 160 15.00 7.37 -2.50
N ILE A 161 15.41 6.18 -2.95
CA ILE A 161 14.88 5.56 -4.18
C ILE A 161 13.36 5.36 -4.06
N VAL A 162 12.89 4.83 -2.95
CA VAL A 162 11.44 4.63 -2.69
C VAL A 162 10.70 5.97 -2.73
N ILE A 163 11.24 7.02 -2.12
CA ILE A 163 10.64 8.37 -2.14
C ILE A 163 10.55 8.88 -3.57
N ILE A 164 11.63 8.80 -4.35
CA ILE A 164 11.66 9.26 -5.75
C ILE A 164 10.61 8.52 -6.57
N ILE A 165 10.54 7.19 -6.47
CA ILE A 165 9.55 6.39 -7.21
C ILE A 165 8.13 6.77 -6.76
N SER A 166 7.89 6.98 -5.47
CA SER A 166 6.58 7.36 -4.93
C SER A 166 6.15 8.76 -5.42
N VAL A 167 7.06 9.71 -5.49
CA VAL A 167 6.80 11.05 -6.05
C VAL A 167 6.47 10.96 -7.55
N LEU A 168 7.25 10.19 -8.30
CA LEU A 168 6.97 9.96 -9.72
C LEU A 168 5.62 9.27 -9.95
N ALA A 169 5.21 8.38 -9.05
CA ALA A 169 3.91 7.73 -9.12
C ALA A 169 2.73 8.71 -8.96
N VAL A 170 2.89 9.75 -8.16
CA VAL A 170 1.83 10.76 -7.91
C VAL A 170 1.55 11.62 -9.15
N ILE A 171 2.54 11.87 -10.01
CA ILE A 171 2.41 12.74 -11.18
C ILE A 171 1.25 12.32 -12.12
N PRO A 172 1.12 11.05 -12.55
CA PRO A 172 0.01 10.62 -13.38
C PRO A 172 -1.35 10.74 -12.69
N ILE A 173 -1.42 10.45 -11.39
CA ILE A 173 -2.68 10.46 -10.66
C ILE A 173 -3.20 11.88 -10.41
N PHE A 174 -2.31 12.86 -10.32
CA PHE A 174 -2.71 14.26 -10.16
C PHE A 174 -3.59 14.73 -11.31
N LYS A 175 -3.25 14.30 -12.55
CA LYS A 175 -3.98 14.61 -13.79
C LYS A 175 -5.14 13.64 -14.07
N TYR A 176 -5.41 12.70 -13.15
CA TYR A 176 -6.52 11.77 -13.26
C TYR A 176 -7.83 12.50 -12.97
N GLU A 177 -8.79 12.40 -13.88
CA GLU A 177 -10.13 12.92 -13.69
C GLU A 177 -10.98 11.85 -13.03
N ASP A 178 -11.29 12.03 -11.73
CA ASP A 178 -12.33 11.25 -11.10
C ASP A 178 -13.65 11.57 -11.81
N ARG A 179 -14.18 10.63 -12.61
CA ARG A 179 -15.54 10.69 -13.08
C ARG A 179 -16.44 10.69 -11.85
N THR A 180 -16.79 11.87 -11.38
CA THR A 180 -17.80 12.05 -10.35
C THR A 180 -19.14 11.66 -10.97
N ASN A 181 -19.45 10.38 -10.95
CA ASN A 181 -20.83 9.99 -11.09
C ASN A 181 -21.53 10.55 -9.84
N ASN A 182 -22.44 11.49 -10.03
CA ASN A 182 -23.31 12.07 -8.99
C ASN A 182 -24.26 11.04 -8.36
N ASN A 183 -24.16 9.79 -8.73
CA ASN A 183 -24.76 8.70 -7.99
C ASN A 183 -23.99 8.57 -6.69
N LYS A 184 -24.45 9.30 -5.66
CA LYS A 184 -24.18 8.96 -4.25
C LYS A 184 -24.33 7.45 -4.20
N ILE A 185 -23.20 6.73 -4.09
CA ILE A 185 -23.24 5.29 -3.82
C ILE A 185 -24.04 5.21 -2.53
N LYS A 186 -25.33 4.86 -2.65
CA LYS A 186 -26.09 4.40 -1.51
C LYS A 186 -25.33 3.19 -1.05
N ILE A 187 -24.54 3.36 0.00
CA ILE A 187 -24.04 2.24 0.77
C ILE A 187 -25.29 1.75 1.52
N ASP A 188 -26.14 1.06 0.75
CA ASP A 188 -27.15 0.22 1.36
C ASP A 188 -26.37 -0.72 2.24
N LYS A 189 -26.83 -0.86 3.49
CA LYS A 189 -26.33 -1.70 4.56
C LYS A 189 -25.27 -2.67 4.02
N ILE A 190 -23.99 -2.39 4.32
CA ILE A 190 -22.93 -3.36 4.05
C ILE A 190 -23.39 -4.60 4.78
N GLU A 191 -23.88 -5.60 4.03
CA GLU A 191 -24.29 -6.86 4.59
C GLU A 191 -23.11 -7.35 5.45
N LYS A 192 -23.40 -7.75 6.69
CA LYS A 192 -22.38 -8.30 7.62
C LYS A 192 -21.46 -9.31 6.94
N ASN A 193 -21.98 -10.02 5.96
CA ASN A 193 -21.28 -11.01 5.12
C ASN A 193 -20.16 -10.39 4.24
N LYS A 194 -20.30 -9.15 3.75
CA LYS A 194 -19.25 -8.49 2.95
C LYS A 194 -18.09 -8.02 3.82
N LEU A 195 -18.39 -7.58 5.06
CA LEU A 195 -17.35 -7.25 6.04
C LEU A 195 -16.57 -8.49 6.46
N LEU A 196 -17.27 -9.61 6.71
CA LEU A 196 -16.67 -10.91 7.01
C LEU A 196 -15.81 -11.42 5.85
N PHE A 197 -16.26 -11.29 4.63
CA PHE A 197 -15.48 -11.67 3.44
C PHE A 197 -14.19 -10.86 3.34
N PHE A 198 -14.24 -9.55 3.58
CA PHE A 198 -13.05 -8.68 3.58
C PHE A 198 -12.06 -9.06 4.69
N ILE A 199 -12.55 -9.38 5.88
CA ILE A 199 -11.73 -9.86 7.01
C ILE A 199 -11.11 -11.23 6.69
N CYS A 200 -11.87 -12.14 6.06
CA CYS A 200 -11.36 -13.45 5.68
C CYS A 200 -10.31 -13.40 4.56
N GLU A 201 -10.42 -12.48 3.60
CA GLU A 201 -9.38 -12.29 2.58
C GLU A 201 -8.07 -11.77 3.20
N GLN A 202 -8.16 -10.85 4.14
CA GLN A 202 -6.98 -10.37 4.88
C GLN A 202 -6.35 -11.49 5.71
N ALA A 203 -7.15 -12.36 6.34
CA ALA A 203 -6.67 -13.52 7.09
C ALA A 203 -5.98 -14.59 6.21
N LYS A 204 -6.40 -14.76 4.95
CA LYS A 204 -5.72 -15.66 4.00
C LYS A 204 -4.32 -15.18 3.65
N VAL A 205 -4.09 -13.89 3.52
CA VAL A 205 -2.77 -13.31 3.29
C VAL A 205 -1.84 -13.61 4.46
N ILE A 206 -2.36 -13.55 5.69
CA ILE A 206 -1.61 -13.88 6.92
C ILE A 206 -1.22 -15.36 6.94
N ASN A 207 -2.11 -16.26 6.55
CA ASN A 207 -1.81 -17.70 6.51
C ASN A 207 -0.76 -18.08 5.45
N LEU A 208 -0.69 -17.38 4.33
CA LEU A 208 0.32 -17.60 3.30
C LEU A 208 1.70 -17.11 3.73
N SER A 209 1.78 -16.09 4.59
CA SER A 209 3.05 -15.56 5.12
C SER A 209 3.62 -16.38 6.29
N LEU A 210 2.83 -17.29 6.88
CA LEU A 210 3.22 -18.14 8.00
C LEU A 210 3.56 -19.58 7.60
N GLN A 211 3.48 -19.94 6.30
CA GLN A 211 3.97 -21.25 5.87
C GLN A 211 5.50 -21.28 5.99
N PRO A 212 6.06 -22.25 6.71
CA PRO A 212 7.51 -22.39 6.84
C PRO A 212 8.11 -22.66 5.45
N LEU A 213 9.18 -21.93 5.14
CA LEU A 213 10.10 -22.21 4.04
C LEU A 213 10.78 -23.56 4.25
#